data_ee71e4f3b2c51ce47765f05d94ae993a
#
_entry.id   ee71e4f3b2c51ce47765f05d94ae993a
#
_cell.length_a   1.000
_cell.length_b   1.000
_cell.length_c   1.000
_cell.angle_alpha   90.00
_cell.angle_beta   90.00
_cell.angle_gamma   90.00
#
_symmetry.space_group_name_H-M   'P 1'
#
loop_
_entity.id
_entity.type
_entity.pdbx_description
1 polymer ?
#
loop_
_entity_poly.entity_id
_entity_poly.type
_entity_poly.pdbx_seq_one_letter_code
_entity_poly.pdbx_strand_id
1 'polypeptide(L)'
;PMPENDILEASFELEYTPAHYYHMSQGKKVYEASRYPTFALKYDRAFPMSGSRYLTSYHLMQFSAKQKIEFGMFNRLHWSVNAGSFFNAKNLQFPDFKHFASTRILVTERSFDTGFSLLDNYVLSTNTRWAQANVSWYTPYLLLKRLPFLSRKAFDEALHLRSIVIYGGRPYTEIGYSIGFSDMARIGVFAGF
;
A
#
# COMPACT_ATOMS: atom_id res chain seq x y z
N PRO A 1 20.40 -21.40 9.49
CA PRO A 1 20.91 -20.05 9.62
C PRO A 1 21.01 -19.44 8.24
N MET A 2 20.47 -18.22 8.06
CA MET A 2 20.67 -17.48 6.82
C MET A 2 22.16 -17.12 6.72
N PRO A 3 22.76 -17.23 5.54
CA PRO A 3 24.14 -16.80 5.35
C PRO A 3 24.27 -15.29 5.55
N GLU A 4 25.33 -14.85 6.19
CA GLU A 4 25.68 -13.45 6.30
C GLU A 4 25.94 -12.87 4.90
N ASN A 5 25.25 -11.80 4.55
CA ASN A 5 25.37 -11.10 3.30
C ASN A 5 25.47 -9.60 3.58
N ASP A 6 26.68 -9.06 3.45
CA ASP A 6 26.92 -7.64 3.64
C ASP A 6 26.72 -6.91 2.32
N ILE A 7 25.75 -6.00 2.28
CA ILE A 7 25.45 -5.16 1.13
C ILE A 7 25.48 -3.69 1.53
N LEU A 8 25.92 -2.84 0.62
CA LEU A 8 25.75 -1.40 0.71
C LEU A 8 24.59 -1.00 -0.19
N GLU A 9 23.54 -0.41 0.38
CA GLU A 9 22.38 0.06 -0.38
C GLU A 9 22.37 1.58 -0.45
N ALA A 10 22.19 2.11 -1.66
CA ALA A 10 21.91 3.53 -1.90
C ALA A 10 20.49 3.67 -2.42
N SER A 11 19.69 4.52 -1.76
CA SER A 11 18.30 4.78 -2.10
C SER A 11 18.10 6.25 -2.46
N PHE A 12 17.38 6.49 -3.54
CA PHE A 12 16.93 7.81 -3.97
C PHE A 12 15.42 7.78 -4.16
N GLU A 13 14.71 8.74 -3.55
CA GLU A 13 13.26 8.88 -3.67
C GLU A 13 12.90 10.30 -4.06
N LEU A 14 12.04 10.43 -5.07
CA LEU A 14 11.44 11.68 -5.52
C LEU A 14 9.93 11.60 -5.37
N GLU A 15 9.36 12.45 -4.54
CA GLU A 15 7.90 12.59 -4.39
C GLU A 15 7.44 13.92 -4.97
N TYR A 16 6.38 13.88 -5.76
CA TYR A 16 5.77 15.05 -6.39
C TYR A 16 4.26 15.05 -6.19
N THR A 17 3.75 16.13 -5.61
CA THR A 17 2.31 16.38 -5.46
C THR A 17 1.95 17.69 -6.16
N PRO A 18 1.20 17.65 -7.28
CA PRO A 18 0.75 18.85 -7.95
C PRO A 18 -0.13 19.73 -7.05
N ALA A 19 -0.01 21.04 -7.17
CA ALA A 19 -0.83 22.04 -6.46
C ALA A 19 -1.00 21.71 -4.95
N HIS A 20 0.11 21.43 -4.28
CA HIS A 20 0.13 21.17 -2.85
C HIS A 20 0.01 22.49 -2.09
N TYR A 21 -1.19 22.85 -1.68
CA TYR A 21 -1.48 24.07 -0.93
C TYR A 21 -0.98 23.95 0.51
N TYR A 22 -0.61 25.09 1.07
CA TYR A 22 -0.25 25.16 2.48
C TYR A 22 -0.82 26.43 3.11
N HIS A 23 -1.08 26.38 4.40
CA HIS A 23 -1.32 27.57 5.22
C HIS A 23 -0.25 27.72 6.28
N MET A 24 -0.06 28.95 6.75
CA MET A 24 0.86 29.22 7.84
C MET A 24 0.15 29.10 9.18
N SER A 25 0.62 28.22 10.04
CA SER A 25 0.14 28.08 11.42
C SER A 25 1.32 28.18 12.38
N GLN A 26 1.25 29.11 13.30
CA GLN A 26 2.30 29.35 14.30
C GLN A 26 3.73 29.47 13.70
N GLY A 27 3.84 30.14 12.53
CA GLY A 27 5.13 30.32 11.85
C GLY A 27 5.65 29.09 11.09
N LYS A 28 4.90 27.98 11.06
CA LYS A 28 5.23 26.78 10.30
C LYS A 28 4.28 26.58 9.14
N LYS A 29 4.81 26.05 8.02
CA LYS A 29 3.99 25.62 6.89
C LYS A 29 3.26 24.32 7.24
N VAL A 30 1.94 24.35 7.20
CA VAL A 30 1.08 23.17 7.33
C VAL A 30 0.49 22.89 5.97
N TYR A 31 0.82 21.76 5.38
CA TYR A 31 0.33 21.36 4.07
C TYR A 31 -1.07 20.76 4.19
N GLU A 32 -1.96 21.22 3.33
CA GLU A 32 -3.32 20.69 3.21
C GLU A 32 -3.34 19.46 2.29
N ALA A 33 -4.40 18.65 2.40
CA ALA A 33 -4.60 17.53 1.48
C ALA A 33 -4.73 18.04 0.04
N SER A 34 -3.89 17.57 -0.86
CA SER A 34 -3.98 17.90 -2.27
C SER A 34 -5.18 17.23 -2.92
N ARG A 35 -5.85 17.95 -3.86
CA ARG A 35 -6.88 17.37 -4.75
C ARG A 35 -6.30 16.53 -5.87
N TYR A 36 -4.98 16.53 -6.04
CA TYR A 36 -4.27 15.80 -7.09
C TYR A 36 -3.57 14.57 -6.53
N PRO A 37 -3.29 13.57 -7.36
CA PRO A 37 -2.53 12.41 -6.94
C PRO A 37 -1.09 12.81 -6.56
N THR A 38 -0.55 12.11 -5.58
CA THR A 38 0.86 12.16 -5.25
C THR A 38 1.57 11.04 -5.99
N PHE A 39 2.62 11.38 -6.72
CA PHE A 39 3.47 10.45 -7.43
C PHE A 39 4.80 10.31 -6.70
N ALA A 40 5.33 9.09 -6.59
CA ALA A 40 6.67 8.89 -6.10
C ALA A 40 7.44 7.93 -7.01
N LEU A 41 8.70 8.23 -7.21
CA LEU A 41 9.67 7.41 -7.92
C LEU A 41 10.80 7.09 -6.95
N LYS A 42 10.99 5.81 -6.67
CA LYS A 42 12.07 5.33 -5.81
C LYS A 42 13.03 4.47 -6.62
N TYR A 43 14.31 4.73 -6.44
CA TYR A 43 15.39 3.96 -7.04
C TYR A 43 16.34 3.49 -5.96
N ASP A 44 16.49 2.18 -5.83
CA ASP A 44 17.37 1.53 -4.88
C ASP A 44 18.48 0.79 -5.66
N ARG A 45 19.73 0.94 -5.23
CA ARG A 45 20.86 0.23 -5.78
C ARG A 45 21.66 -0.45 -4.69
N ALA A 46 21.82 -1.75 -4.81
CA ALA A 46 22.67 -2.55 -3.95
C ALA A 46 24.03 -2.81 -4.60
N PHE A 47 25.08 -2.61 -3.81
CA PHE A 47 26.48 -2.87 -4.18
C PHE A 47 27.01 -4.01 -3.31
N PRO A 48 27.71 -4.98 -3.92
CA PRO A 48 28.37 -6.03 -3.15
C PRO A 48 29.52 -5.44 -2.33
N MET A 49 29.60 -5.82 -1.05
CA MET A 49 30.77 -5.47 -0.24
C MET A 49 31.89 -6.51 -0.42
N SER A 50 33.12 -6.01 -0.45
CA SER A 50 34.30 -6.86 -0.52
C SER A 50 34.42 -7.67 0.77
N GLY A 51 34.51 -9.01 0.64
CA GLY A 51 34.50 -9.94 1.78
C GLY A 51 33.16 -10.62 2.05
N SER A 52 32.07 -10.16 1.44
CA SER A 52 30.78 -10.86 1.52
C SER A 52 30.83 -12.19 0.76
N ARG A 53 30.21 -13.23 1.33
CA ARG A 53 30.11 -14.56 0.73
C ARG A 53 29.26 -14.57 -0.55
N TYR A 54 28.29 -13.66 -0.62
CA TYR A 54 27.40 -13.47 -1.76
C TYR A 54 27.60 -12.07 -2.32
N LEU A 55 28.00 -11.97 -3.56
CA LEU A 55 28.15 -10.69 -4.28
C LEU A 55 26.78 -10.25 -4.81
N THR A 56 25.85 -9.93 -3.92
CA THR A 56 24.51 -9.44 -4.27
C THR A 56 24.60 -8.05 -4.88
N SER A 57 24.00 -7.90 -6.05
CA SER A 57 23.89 -6.60 -6.73
C SER A 57 22.58 -6.51 -7.46
N TYR A 58 21.88 -5.38 -7.31
CA TYR A 58 20.65 -5.13 -8.05
C TYR A 58 20.37 -3.64 -8.20
N HIS A 59 19.49 -3.34 -9.14
CA HIS A 59 18.83 -2.05 -9.25
C HIS A 59 17.33 -2.31 -9.12
N LEU A 60 16.67 -1.61 -8.24
CA LEU A 60 15.23 -1.66 -8.06
C LEU A 60 14.64 -0.29 -8.35
N MET A 61 13.74 -0.22 -9.31
CA MET A 61 12.97 0.98 -9.63
C MET A 61 11.52 0.76 -9.26
N GLN A 62 10.96 1.66 -8.47
CA GLN A 62 9.58 1.59 -8.01
C GLN A 62 8.87 2.90 -8.33
N PHE A 63 7.68 2.80 -8.88
CA PHE A 63 6.77 3.91 -9.09
C PHE A 63 5.54 3.72 -8.21
N SER A 64 5.08 4.79 -7.59
CA SER A 64 3.82 4.78 -6.86
C SER A 64 2.99 6.03 -7.19
N ALA A 65 1.68 5.84 -7.22
CA ALA A 65 0.70 6.92 -7.31
C ALA A 65 -0.39 6.66 -6.29
N LYS A 66 -0.75 7.67 -5.51
CA LYS A 66 -1.79 7.58 -4.47
C LYS A 66 -2.62 8.86 -4.43
N GLN A 67 -3.91 8.72 -4.13
CA GLN A 67 -4.79 9.88 -3.95
C GLN A 67 -5.94 9.54 -3.01
N LYS A 68 -6.34 10.55 -2.25
CA LYS A 68 -7.58 10.55 -1.47
C LYS A 68 -8.52 11.57 -2.08
N ILE A 69 -9.70 11.12 -2.49
CA ILE A 69 -10.72 11.94 -3.11
C ILE A 69 -11.92 11.98 -2.17
N GLU A 70 -12.33 13.17 -1.77
CA GLU A 70 -13.56 13.39 -1.03
C GLU A 70 -14.61 13.91 -2.01
N PHE A 71 -15.77 13.26 -2.06
CA PHE A 71 -16.88 13.66 -2.93
C PHE A 71 -18.20 13.59 -2.19
N GLY A 72 -18.98 14.66 -2.35
CA GLY A 72 -20.15 14.88 -1.50
C GLY A 72 -19.75 15.09 -0.04
N MET A 73 -20.70 14.90 0.86
CA MET A 73 -20.52 15.24 2.29
C MET A 73 -19.86 14.11 3.09
N PHE A 74 -19.96 12.85 2.63
CA PHE A 74 -19.57 11.68 3.45
C PHE A 74 -18.82 10.59 2.68
N ASN A 75 -18.56 10.78 1.39
CA ASN A 75 -17.91 9.77 0.58
C ASN A 75 -16.42 10.08 0.41
N ARG A 76 -15.59 9.08 0.61
CA ARG A 76 -14.14 9.15 0.43
C ARG A 76 -13.67 7.97 -0.41
N LEU A 77 -12.88 8.24 -1.42
CA LEU A 77 -12.23 7.22 -2.24
C LEU A 77 -10.72 7.34 -2.04
N HIS A 78 -10.12 6.27 -1.57
CA HIS A 78 -8.66 6.15 -1.48
C HIS A 78 -8.19 5.15 -2.53
N TRP A 79 -7.28 5.54 -3.36
CA TRP A 79 -6.67 4.61 -4.30
C TRP A 79 -5.15 4.75 -4.29
N SER A 80 -4.47 3.64 -4.56
CA SER A 80 -3.03 3.60 -4.75
C SER A 80 -2.65 2.56 -5.81
N VAL A 81 -1.67 2.91 -6.61
CA VAL A 81 -1.05 2.01 -7.58
C VAL A 81 0.45 2.02 -7.32
N ASN A 82 1.05 0.84 -7.25
CA ASN A 82 2.47 0.67 -7.07
C ASN A 82 2.97 -0.34 -8.11
N ALA A 83 4.07 -0.03 -8.76
CA ALA A 83 4.71 -0.94 -9.71
C ALA A 83 6.21 -0.87 -9.54
N GLY A 84 6.90 -1.96 -9.81
CA GLY A 84 8.36 -1.96 -9.73
C GLY A 84 8.99 -3.07 -10.56
N SER A 85 10.28 -2.91 -10.78
CA SER A 85 11.09 -3.85 -11.53
C SER A 85 12.51 -3.90 -11.00
N PHE A 86 13.02 -5.12 -10.87
CA PHE A 86 14.44 -5.36 -10.65
C PHE A 86 15.17 -5.39 -12.00
N PHE A 87 16.36 -4.79 -12.04
CA PHE A 87 17.26 -4.78 -13.17
C PHE A 87 18.64 -5.25 -12.73
N ASN A 88 19.34 -5.94 -13.60
CA ASN A 88 20.70 -6.44 -13.35
C ASN A 88 20.84 -7.17 -11.99
N ALA A 89 19.81 -7.89 -11.63
CA ALA A 89 19.74 -8.63 -10.38
C ALA A 89 20.68 -9.85 -10.43
N LYS A 90 21.70 -9.86 -9.57
CA LYS A 90 22.64 -10.97 -9.43
C LYS A 90 22.68 -11.42 -7.98
N ASN A 91 22.64 -12.75 -7.79
CA ASN A 91 22.76 -13.41 -6.48
C ASN A 91 21.81 -12.84 -5.41
N LEU A 92 20.59 -12.42 -5.78
CA LEU A 92 19.61 -11.97 -4.82
C LEU A 92 19.28 -13.10 -3.83
N GLN A 93 19.29 -12.77 -2.57
CA GLN A 93 18.83 -13.64 -1.51
C GLN A 93 17.37 -13.29 -1.18
N PHE A 94 16.67 -14.21 -0.53
CA PHE A 94 15.26 -14.02 -0.20
C PHE A 94 14.95 -12.70 0.56
N PRO A 95 15.78 -12.22 1.52
CA PRO A 95 15.57 -10.94 2.17
C PRO A 95 15.62 -9.73 1.22
N ASP A 96 16.32 -9.85 0.08
CA ASP A 96 16.48 -8.77 -0.90
C ASP A 96 15.26 -8.67 -1.86
N PHE A 97 14.32 -9.62 -1.79
CA PHE A 97 13.14 -9.64 -2.64
C PHE A 97 12.17 -8.52 -2.24
N LYS A 98 11.33 -8.11 -3.16
CA LYS A 98 10.18 -7.28 -2.84
C LYS A 98 9.14 -8.11 -2.11
N HIS A 99 8.87 -7.74 -0.87
CA HIS A 99 7.83 -8.30 -0.04
C HIS A 99 6.63 -7.37 -0.02
N PHE A 100 5.43 -7.95 -0.02
CA PHE A 100 4.19 -7.19 0.02
C PHE A 100 3.59 -7.24 1.42
N ALA A 101 3.13 -6.08 1.89
CA ALA A 101 2.51 -6.00 3.21
C ALA A 101 1.25 -6.86 3.25
N SER A 102 1.19 -7.73 4.23
CA SER A 102 0.03 -8.55 4.55
C SER A 102 -0.28 -8.42 6.03
N THR A 103 -1.53 -8.22 6.37
CA THR A 103 -1.98 -8.06 7.74
C THR A 103 -3.25 -8.88 7.93
N ARG A 104 -3.14 -10.05 8.53
CA ARG A 104 -4.25 -10.97 8.82
C ARG A 104 -5.09 -10.52 10.03
N ILE A 105 -5.29 -9.22 10.20
CA ILE A 105 -6.05 -8.67 11.29
C ILE A 105 -7.43 -8.28 10.75
N LEU A 106 -8.49 -8.88 11.30
CA LEU A 106 -9.87 -8.55 10.95
C LEU A 106 -10.39 -7.30 11.69
N VAL A 107 -9.68 -6.88 12.73
CA VAL A 107 -10.00 -5.69 13.54
C VAL A 107 -8.78 -4.79 13.59
N THR A 108 -8.93 -3.53 13.21
CA THR A 108 -7.85 -2.54 13.24
C THR A 108 -8.35 -1.20 13.78
N GLU A 109 -7.50 -0.46 14.43
CA GLU A 109 -7.74 0.95 14.79
C GLU A 109 -7.57 1.88 13.61
N ARG A 110 -6.96 1.39 12.52
CA ARG A 110 -6.66 2.17 11.32
C ARG A 110 -7.50 1.70 10.13
N SER A 111 -7.28 2.32 9.00
CA SER A 111 -7.91 1.92 7.74
C SER A 111 -7.28 0.64 7.17
N PHE A 112 -8.07 -0.11 6.40
CA PHE A 112 -7.59 -1.23 5.58
C PHE A 112 -7.07 -0.77 4.20
N ASP A 113 -6.49 0.42 4.08
CA ASP A 113 -6.11 1.00 2.79
C ASP A 113 -4.84 0.39 2.19
N THR A 114 -4.00 -0.21 3.02
CA THR A 114 -2.70 -0.75 2.62
C THR A 114 -2.55 -2.21 3.00
N GLY A 115 -1.90 -2.96 2.14
CA GLY A 115 -1.61 -4.38 2.36
C GLY A 115 -2.80 -5.30 2.06
N PHE A 116 -2.52 -6.58 2.03
CA PHE A 116 -3.50 -7.66 1.84
C PHE A 116 -3.96 -8.19 3.19
N SER A 117 -5.20 -8.69 3.27
CA SER A 117 -5.77 -9.21 4.52
C SER A 117 -5.77 -10.73 4.59
N LEU A 118 -5.78 -11.41 3.45
CA LEU A 118 -5.82 -12.88 3.37
C LEU A 118 -4.52 -13.48 2.83
N LEU A 119 -3.71 -12.68 2.15
CA LEU A 119 -2.45 -13.14 1.59
C LEU A 119 -1.50 -13.56 2.72
N ASP A 120 -0.92 -14.74 2.59
CA ASP A 120 0.15 -15.18 3.49
C ASP A 120 1.42 -14.34 3.29
N ASN A 121 2.11 -14.06 4.38
CA ASN A 121 3.38 -13.36 4.32
C ASN A 121 4.35 -14.09 3.40
N TYR A 122 5.02 -13.32 2.54
CA TYR A 122 6.06 -13.78 1.63
C TYR A 122 5.64 -14.66 0.45
N VAL A 123 4.37 -15.09 0.33
CA VAL A 123 3.91 -15.98 -0.76
C VAL A 123 4.08 -15.33 -2.14
N LEU A 124 3.83 -14.03 -2.25
CA LEU A 124 4.00 -13.29 -3.49
C LEU A 124 5.30 -12.49 -3.56
N SER A 125 6.29 -12.81 -2.73
CA SER A 125 7.61 -12.16 -2.80
C SER A 125 8.24 -12.35 -4.18
N THR A 126 8.80 -11.27 -4.72
CA THR A 126 9.34 -11.30 -6.08
C THR A 126 10.67 -10.57 -6.22
N ASN A 127 11.50 -11.06 -7.11
CA ASN A 127 12.76 -10.44 -7.55
C ASN A 127 12.71 -9.98 -9.01
N THR A 128 11.51 -9.88 -9.59
CA THR A 128 11.30 -9.53 -11.00
C THR A 128 10.48 -8.25 -11.11
N ARG A 129 9.37 -8.29 -11.84
CA ARG A 129 8.45 -7.17 -12.05
C ARG A 129 7.15 -7.43 -11.36
N TRP A 130 6.53 -6.38 -10.87
CA TRP A 130 5.25 -6.47 -10.18
C TRP A 130 4.44 -5.19 -10.34
N ALA A 131 3.14 -5.31 -10.21
CA ALA A 131 2.22 -4.20 -10.11
C ALA A 131 1.13 -4.52 -9.09
N GLN A 132 0.78 -3.54 -8.28
CA GLN A 132 -0.24 -3.62 -7.23
C GLN A 132 -1.17 -2.43 -7.32
N ALA A 133 -2.47 -2.65 -7.17
CA ALA A 133 -3.49 -1.63 -7.10
C ALA A 133 -4.39 -1.86 -5.89
N ASN A 134 -4.70 -0.79 -5.16
CA ASN A 134 -5.63 -0.82 -4.04
C ASN A 134 -6.64 0.30 -4.21
N VAL A 135 -7.91 0.00 -3.97
CA VAL A 135 -9.01 0.97 -3.97
C VAL A 135 -9.87 0.71 -2.73
N SER A 136 -10.14 1.77 -1.97
CA SER A 136 -11.03 1.72 -0.80
C SER A 136 -12.04 2.85 -0.91
N TRP A 137 -13.33 2.49 -0.96
CA TRP A 137 -14.43 3.43 -1.00
C TRP A 137 -15.17 3.44 0.33
N TYR A 138 -15.13 4.56 1.00
CA TYR A 138 -15.76 4.83 2.29
C TYR A 138 -17.07 5.58 2.10
N THR A 139 -18.14 5.11 2.72
CA THR A 139 -19.45 5.76 2.70
C THR A 139 -20.32 5.24 3.85
N PRO A 140 -21.16 6.07 4.47
CA PRO A 140 -22.10 5.60 5.51
C PRO A 140 -23.37 4.98 4.95
N TYR A 141 -23.50 4.80 3.62
CA TYR A 141 -24.78 4.51 2.95
C TYR A 141 -24.85 3.17 2.21
N LEU A 142 -23.97 2.22 2.47
CA LEU A 142 -23.97 0.94 1.76
C LEU A 142 -25.10 0.01 2.24
N LEU A 143 -24.93 -0.60 3.38
CA LEU A 143 -25.84 -1.64 3.89
C LEU A 143 -26.51 -1.23 5.21
N LEU A 144 -25.75 -0.69 6.16
CA LEU A 144 -26.23 -0.47 7.54
C LEU A 144 -27.32 0.60 7.63
N LYS A 145 -27.29 1.61 6.79
CA LYS A 145 -28.35 2.64 6.73
C LYS A 145 -29.69 2.11 6.25
N ARG A 146 -29.72 0.96 5.59
CA ARG A 146 -30.96 0.30 5.17
C ARG A 146 -31.62 -0.48 6.32
N LEU A 147 -30.90 -0.74 7.41
CA LEU A 147 -31.41 -1.45 8.57
C LEU A 147 -32.00 -0.44 9.58
N PRO A 148 -33.30 -0.51 9.90
CA PRO A 148 -33.99 0.54 10.66
C PRO A 148 -33.45 0.77 12.08
N PHE A 149 -32.87 -0.25 12.71
CA PHE A 149 -32.29 -0.12 14.05
C PHE A 149 -30.84 0.39 14.04
N LEU A 150 -30.11 0.26 12.91
CA LEU A 150 -28.74 0.75 12.74
C LEU A 150 -28.66 2.11 12.03
N SER A 151 -29.74 2.53 11.38
CA SER A 151 -29.80 3.77 10.60
C SER A 151 -29.51 5.04 11.41
N ARG A 152 -29.74 5.02 12.71
CA ARG A 152 -29.50 6.15 13.63
C ARG A 152 -28.08 6.22 14.17
N LYS A 153 -27.27 5.17 13.99
CA LYS A 153 -25.88 5.13 14.46
C LYS A 153 -24.93 5.62 13.37
N ALA A 154 -23.87 6.32 13.78
CA ALA A 154 -22.84 6.78 12.87
C ALA A 154 -21.83 5.65 12.63
N PHE A 155 -22.06 4.85 11.59
CA PHE A 155 -21.10 3.87 11.08
C PHE A 155 -20.48 4.38 9.80
N ASP A 156 -19.21 4.07 9.61
CA ASP A 156 -18.48 4.30 8.37
C ASP A 156 -18.22 2.95 7.71
N GLU A 157 -18.91 2.70 6.60
CA GLU A 157 -18.77 1.47 5.83
C GLU A 157 -17.72 1.67 4.72
N ALA A 158 -17.00 0.63 4.35
CA ALA A 158 -16.11 0.71 3.21
C ALA A 158 -16.09 -0.59 2.39
N LEU A 159 -15.93 -0.42 1.08
CA LEU A 159 -15.60 -1.47 0.13
C LEU A 159 -14.12 -1.36 -0.24
N HIS A 160 -13.44 -2.50 -0.25
CA HIS A 160 -12.04 -2.62 -0.56
C HIS A 160 -11.84 -3.53 -1.76
N LEU A 161 -11.03 -3.10 -2.72
CA LEU A 161 -10.56 -3.91 -3.83
C LEU A 161 -9.04 -3.80 -3.87
N ARG A 162 -8.35 -4.93 -3.88
CA ARG A 162 -6.90 -5.00 -3.93
C ARG A 162 -6.49 -6.04 -4.94
N SER A 163 -5.52 -5.72 -5.75
CA SER A 163 -5.01 -6.66 -6.74
C SER A 163 -3.50 -6.53 -6.86
N ILE A 164 -2.85 -7.65 -7.07
CA ILE A 164 -1.42 -7.72 -7.35
C ILE A 164 -1.16 -8.71 -8.47
N VAL A 165 -0.24 -8.37 -9.33
CA VAL A 165 0.29 -9.24 -10.36
C VAL A 165 1.82 -9.22 -10.30
N ILE A 166 2.42 -10.40 -10.40
CA ILE A 166 3.86 -10.59 -10.51
C ILE A 166 4.15 -11.14 -11.91
N TYR A 167 5.27 -10.75 -12.49
CA TYR A 167 5.69 -11.25 -13.80
C TYR A 167 5.80 -12.79 -13.79
N GLY A 168 5.08 -13.43 -14.72
CA GLY A 168 5.00 -14.89 -14.81
C GLY A 168 4.05 -15.57 -13.83
N GLY A 169 3.43 -14.80 -12.90
CA GLY A 169 2.44 -15.30 -11.94
C GLY A 169 1.00 -15.02 -12.38
N ARG A 170 0.05 -15.63 -11.66
CA ARG A 170 -1.38 -15.31 -11.80
C ARG A 170 -1.69 -14.05 -10.97
N PRO A 171 -2.61 -13.19 -11.44
CA PRO A 171 -3.13 -12.11 -10.61
C PRO A 171 -3.78 -12.67 -9.35
N TYR A 172 -3.52 -12.02 -8.21
CA TYR A 172 -4.21 -12.28 -6.97
C TYR A 172 -5.06 -11.05 -6.61
N THR A 173 -6.31 -11.26 -6.27
CA THR A 173 -7.26 -10.18 -5.99
C THR A 173 -8.01 -10.47 -4.70
N GLU A 174 -8.15 -9.43 -3.85
CA GLU A 174 -9.01 -9.45 -2.66
C GLU A 174 -10.13 -8.43 -2.79
N ILE A 175 -11.34 -8.83 -2.44
CA ILE A 175 -12.47 -7.94 -2.23
C ILE A 175 -12.82 -7.97 -0.75
N GLY A 176 -13.05 -6.80 -0.15
CA GLY A 176 -13.38 -6.66 1.26
C GLY A 176 -14.53 -5.70 1.51
N TYR A 177 -15.23 -5.95 2.60
CA TYR A 177 -16.19 -5.04 3.20
C TYR A 177 -15.81 -4.79 4.65
N SER A 178 -15.82 -3.54 5.08
CA SER A 178 -15.52 -3.20 6.47
C SER A 178 -16.48 -2.18 7.06
N ILE A 179 -16.64 -2.25 8.38
CA ILE A 179 -17.47 -1.35 9.18
C ILE A 179 -16.55 -0.67 10.20
N GLY A 180 -16.55 0.65 10.21
CA GLY A 180 -15.87 1.48 11.21
C GLY A 180 -16.83 1.93 12.30
N PHE A 181 -16.38 1.84 13.55
CA PHE A 181 -17.09 2.28 14.73
C PHE A 181 -16.42 3.54 15.29
N SER A 182 -16.83 4.72 14.82
CA SER A 182 -16.08 5.94 15.11
C SER A 182 -14.60 5.76 14.74
N ASP A 183 -13.71 6.62 15.12
CA ASP A 183 -12.27 6.45 14.83
C ASP A 183 -11.53 5.42 15.72
N MET A 184 -12.27 4.63 16.51
CA MET A 184 -11.69 3.70 17.48
C MET A 184 -11.35 2.34 16.91
N ALA A 185 -12.22 1.76 16.08
CA ALA A 185 -12.03 0.42 15.55
C ALA A 185 -12.73 0.21 14.21
N ARG A 186 -12.18 -0.65 13.37
CA ARG A 186 -12.77 -1.09 12.11
C ARG A 186 -12.68 -2.61 12.00
N ILE A 187 -13.79 -3.22 11.63
CA ILE A 187 -13.89 -4.67 11.43
C ILE A 187 -14.12 -4.93 9.95
N GLY A 188 -13.39 -5.87 9.37
CA GLY A 188 -13.47 -6.20 7.95
C GLY A 188 -13.64 -7.69 7.69
N VAL A 189 -14.30 -8.01 6.58
CA VAL A 189 -14.43 -9.35 5.99
C VAL A 189 -13.90 -9.28 4.58
N PHE A 190 -13.07 -10.23 4.20
CA PHE A 190 -12.38 -10.26 2.91
C PHE A 190 -12.55 -11.61 2.25
N ALA A 191 -12.58 -11.61 0.91
CA ALA A 191 -12.53 -12.79 0.05
C ALA A 191 -11.41 -12.61 -0.96
N GLY A 192 -10.58 -13.66 -1.15
CA GLY A 192 -9.44 -13.68 -2.09
C GLY A 192 -9.62 -14.74 -3.17
N PHE A 193 -9.12 -14.48 -4.38
CA PHE A 193 -9.15 -15.38 -5.54
C PHE A 193 -8.03 -15.08 -6.53
#